data_433eab6604fd8c6def079eeb3b917040
#
_entry.id   433eab6604fd8c6def079eeb3b917040
#
_cell.length_a   1.000
_cell.length_b   1.000
_cell.length_c   1.000
_cell.angle_alpha   90.00
_cell.angle_beta   90.00
_cell.angle_gamma   90.00
#
_symmetry.space_group_name_H-M   'P 1'
#
loop_
_entity.id
_entity.type
_entity.pdbx_description
1 polymer ?
#
loop_
_entity_poly.entity_id
_entity_poly.type
_entity_poly.pdbx_seq_one_letter_code
_entity_poly.pdbx_strand_id
1 'polypeptide(L)'
;MTRAKYRCRHRLAAGWFGWVCALLATVAVGAPLHGIALHGQPKYGPNFEHFDYVNPNAPKGGEARFAAIGSFDTFNPFNIKGQPAAGIGQLFETLLIGSADEPFSEYGLIAESVEIPEDRSSVTFNLRPQAKFHDGTSITADDVLFSFEILKTKGTPLYRFYYANVAKVEKLGERQVKFTFAPGENRELPLIVGQMPVLSEKYWRDRDFAATTLEVPVGSGPYRIERFEPGRFIVYQRDENYWGKDLPVNRGRYNIDR
;
A
#
# COMPACT_ATOMS: atom_id res chain seq x y z
N MET A 1 50.56 30.95 82.15
CA MET A 1 51.19 30.91 80.80
C MET A 1 50.84 29.56 80.20
N THR A 2 49.88 29.47 79.28
CA THR A 2 49.84 28.41 78.28
C THR A 2 48.65 28.71 77.31
N ARG A 3 48.99 28.89 76.04
CA ARG A 3 48.09 29.24 74.94
C ARG A 3 47.23 28.06 74.50
N ALA A 4 45.89 28.28 74.43
CA ALA A 4 44.98 27.33 73.77
C ALA A 4 44.95 27.58 72.27
N LYS A 5 45.14 26.54 71.46
CA LYS A 5 45.01 26.54 69.97
C LYS A 5 43.60 26.07 69.59
N TYR A 6 42.81 26.94 68.99
CA TYR A 6 41.56 26.56 68.33
C TYR A 6 41.83 25.92 66.97
N ARG A 7 41.30 24.70 66.78
CA ARG A 7 41.25 24.01 65.47
C ARG A 7 39.86 24.21 64.86
N CYS A 8 39.81 24.92 63.78
CA CYS A 8 38.63 25.06 62.97
C CYS A 8 38.46 23.78 62.09
N ARG A 9 37.33 23.07 62.21
CA ARG A 9 36.95 21.91 61.40
C ARG A 9 36.06 22.39 60.24
N HIS A 10 36.60 22.47 59.01
CA HIS A 10 35.79 22.63 57.82
C HIS A 10 35.04 21.32 57.48
N ARG A 11 33.76 21.31 57.50
CA ARG A 11 32.89 20.25 56.94
C ARG A 11 32.72 20.49 55.45
N LEU A 12 33.31 19.64 54.61
CA LEU A 12 33.04 19.56 53.18
C LEU A 12 31.70 18.83 52.98
N ALA A 13 30.71 19.58 52.49
CA ALA A 13 29.46 18.99 52.00
C ALA A 13 29.69 18.46 50.57
N ALA A 14 29.72 17.15 50.40
CA ALA A 14 29.77 16.52 49.08
C ALA A 14 28.34 16.50 48.49
N GLY A 15 28.08 17.41 47.53
CA GLY A 15 26.85 17.39 46.74
C GLY A 15 26.89 16.24 45.71
N TRP A 16 25.99 15.31 45.83
CA TRP A 16 25.77 14.28 44.82
C TRP A 16 24.93 14.91 43.68
N PHE A 17 25.58 15.19 42.57
CA PHE A 17 24.89 15.46 41.29
C PHE A 17 24.54 14.12 40.67
N GLY A 18 23.28 13.68 40.86
CA GLY A 18 22.72 12.53 40.16
C GLY A 18 22.50 12.86 38.67
N TRP A 19 23.33 12.30 37.80
CA TRP A 19 23.06 12.30 36.35
C TRP A 19 21.92 11.33 36.06
N VAL A 20 20.74 11.87 35.77
CA VAL A 20 19.63 11.11 35.18
C VAL A 20 19.93 10.99 33.68
N CYS A 21 20.55 9.88 33.26
CA CYS A 21 20.61 9.48 31.86
C CYS A 21 19.19 9.08 31.41
N ALA A 22 18.48 9.99 30.76
CA ALA A 22 17.27 9.63 30.02
C ALA A 22 17.71 8.79 28.81
N LEU A 23 17.52 7.48 28.88
CA LEU A 23 17.62 6.56 27.74
C LEU A 23 16.47 6.86 26.79
N LEU A 24 16.73 7.69 25.80
CA LEU A 24 15.89 7.82 24.60
C LEU A 24 16.03 6.49 23.83
N ALA A 25 15.06 5.62 23.97
CA ALA A 25 14.93 4.45 23.10
C ALA A 25 14.66 4.95 21.68
N THR A 26 15.71 5.03 20.86
CA THR A 26 15.55 5.21 19.42
C THR A 26 14.95 3.93 18.88
N VAL A 27 13.67 3.96 18.48
CA VAL A 27 13.05 2.90 17.69
C VAL A 27 13.85 2.83 16.39
N ALA A 28 14.58 1.74 16.18
CA ALA A 28 15.29 1.51 14.94
C ALA A 28 14.25 1.38 13.82
N VAL A 29 14.13 2.40 12.99
CA VAL A 29 13.37 2.33 11.75
C VAL A 29 14.15 1.41 10.82
N GLY A 30 13.51 0.33 10.36
CA GLY A 30 14.14 -0.58 9.40
C GLY A 30 14.54 0.16 8.12
N ALA A 31 15.61 -0.30 7.46
CA ALA A 31 15.99 0.26 6.16
C ALA A 31 14.86 0.06 5.14
N PRO A 32 14.66 1.01 4.20
CA PRO A 32 13.64 0.88 3.16
C PRO A 32 13.85 -0.39 2.33
N LEU A 33 12.80 -1.20 2.21
CA LEU A 33 12.78 -2.46 1.47
C LEU A 33 11.99 -2.26 0.16
N HIS A 34 12.46 -2.84 -0.95
CA HIS A 34 11.77 -2.84 -2.25
C HIS A 34 10.62 -3.85 -2.34
N GLY A 35 10.56 -4.77 -1.40
CA GLY A 35 9.54 -5.81 -1.28
C GLY A 35 9.62 -6.49 0.08
N ILE A 36 8.60 -7.26 0.40
CA ILE A 36 8.46 -7.98 1.67
C ILE A 36 8.06 -9.43 1.42
N ALA A 37 8.54 -10.33 2.29
CA ALA A 37 8.13 -11.72 2.32
C ALA A 37 7.63 -12.08 3.73
N LEU A 38 6.67 -12.99 3.79
CA LEU A 38 6.20 -13.55 5.07
C LEU A 38 7.31 -14.37 5.73
N HIS A 39 8.05 -15.12 4.90
CA HIS A 39 9.15 -16.00 5.31
C HIS A 39 10.42 -15.67 4.52
N GLY A 40 11.55 -15.54 5.22
CA GLY A 40 12.85 -15.27 4.58
C GLY A 40 12.96 -13.91 3.92
N GLN A 41 13.60 -13.89 2.77
CA GLN A 41 13.79 -12.69 1.93
C GLN A 41 13.04 -12.88 0.60
N PRO A 42 12.56 -11.79 -0.04
CA PRO A 42 11.99 -11.86 -1.36
C PRO A 42 12.97 -12.48 -2.39
N LYS A 43 12.45 -13.31 -3.30
CA LYS A 43 13.22 -13.95 -4.36
C LYS A 43 13.95 -12.94 -5.26
N TYR A 44 13.24 -11.88 -5.64
CA TYR A 44 13.79 -10.83 -6.49
C TYR A 44 14.46 -9.77 -5.64
N GLY A 45 15.75 -9.51 -5.90
CA GLY A 45 16.51 -8.49 -5.20
C GLY A 45 16.13 -7.05 -5.61
N PRO A 46 16.66 -6.01 -4.93
CA PRO A 46 16.23 -4.62 -5.13
C PRO A 46 16.46 -4.06 -6.54
N ASN A 47 17.36 -4.69 -7.31
CA ASN A 47 17.72 -4.25 -8.66
C ASN A 47 17.20 -5.19 -9.74
N PHE A 48 16.17 -6.01 -9.46
CA PHE A 48 15.59 -6.87 -10.49
C PHE A 48 14.96 -6.02 -11.60
N GLU A 49 15.04 -6.53 -12.84
CA GLU A 49 14.56 -5.79 -14.01
C GLU A 49 13.14 -6.20 -14.44
N HIS A 50 12.76 -7.44 -14.19
CA HIS A 50 11.45 -8.02 -14.46
C HIS A 50 11.32 -9.34 -13.70
N PHE A 51 10.12 -9.85 -13.57
CA PHE A 51 9.90 -11.20 -13.05
C PHE A 51 10.39 -12.26 -14.05
N ASP A 52 10.90 -13.40 -13.57
CA ASP A 52 11.48 -14.45 -14.41
C ASP A 52 10.45 -15.11 -15.35
N TYR A 53 9.18 -15.11 -14.95
CA TYR A 53 8.11 -15.77 -15.71
C TYR A 53 7.51 -14.91 -16.84
N VAL A 54 7.99 -13.69 -17.06
CA VAL A 54 7.54 -12.82 -18.14
C VAL A 54 8.57 -12.72 -19.26
N ASN A 55 8.10 -12.43 -20.49
CA ASN A 55 8.98 -11.98 -21.56
C ASN A 55 9.02 -10.45 -21.60
N PRO A 56 10.12 -9.80 -21.19
CA PRO A 56 10.21 -8.33 -21.16
C PRO A 56 10.09 -7.69 -22.56
N ASN A 57 10.36 -8.47 -23.62
CA ASN A 57 10.28 -8.05 -25.01
C ASN A 57 8.99 -8.50 -25.69
N ALA A 58 7.99 -8.95 -24.93
CA ALA A 58 6.71 -9.34 -25.50
C ALA A 58 6.09 -8.17 -26.29
N PRO A 59 5.61 -8.39 -27.53
CA PRO A 59 4.98 -7.32 -28.30
C PRO A 59 3.72 -6.82 -27.61
N LYS A 60 3.49 -5.52 -27.69
CA LYS A 60 2.23 -4.88 -27.26
C LYS A 60 1.30 -4.81 -28.45
N GLY A 61 0.02 -5.14 -28.23
CA GLY A 61 -0.98 -5.04 -29.30
C GLY A 61 -2.07 -6.10 -29.23
N GLY A 62 -2.96 -6.05 -30.19
CA GLY A 62 -3.99 -7.06 -30.39
C GLY A 62 -5.21 -6.95 -29.49
N GLU A 63 -6.10 -7.90 -29.67
CA GLU A 63 -7.36 -8.02 -28.95
C GLU A 63 -7.53 -9.44 -28.43
N ALA A 64 -7.92 -9.59 -27.16
CA ALA A 64 -8.27 -10.87 -26.55
C ALA A 64 -9.75 -10.85 -26.13
N ARG A 65 -10.50 -11.87 -26.51
CA ARG A 65 -11.93 -12.00 -26.18
C ARG A 65 -12.13 -13.14 -25.21
N PHE A 66 -12.76 -12.83 -24.08
CA PHE A 66 -13.09 -13.78 -23.04
C PHE A 66 -14.60 -13.86 -22.86
N ALA A 67 -15.09 -15.04 -22.55
CA ALA A 67 -16.47 -15.23 -22.13
C ALA A 67 -16.59 -15.13 -20.60
N ALA A 68 -17.61 -14.45 -20.12
CA ALA A 68 -18.00 -14.45 -18.72
C ALA A 68 -19.46 -14.85 -18.59
N ILE A 69 -19.79 -15.68 -17.58
CA ILE A 69 -21.17 -16.09 -17.31
C ILE A 69 -21.83 -15.03 -16.44
N GLY A 70 -23.08 -14.68 -16.76
CA GLY A 70 -23.86 -13.69 -16.01
C GLY A 70 -23.85 -12.31 -16.67
N SER A 71 -24.18 -11.30 -15.87
CA SER A 71 -24.23 -9.91 -16.28
C SER A 71 -23.48 -9.05 -15.26
N PHE A 72 -23.45 -7.74 -15.48
CA PHE A 72 -22.92 -6.78 -14.52
C PHE A 72 -23.83 -5.56 -14.46
N ASP A 73 -23.85 -4.92 -13.29
CA ASP A 73 -24.61 -3.69 -13.02
C ASP A 73 -23.81 -2.66 -12.21
N THR A 74 -22.54 -2.97 -11.91
CA THR A 74 -21.66 -2.04 -11.21
C THR A 74 -20.20 -2.12 -11.70
N PHE A 75 -19.52 -0.97 -11.63
CA PHE A 75 -18.07 -0.85 -11.80
C PHE A 75 -17.33 -0.67 -10.47
N ASN A 76 -18.04 -0.75 -9.35
CA ASN A 76 -17.43 -0.78 -8.04
C ASN A 76 -17.30 -2.23 -7.53
N PRO A 77 -16.11 -2.88 -7.61
CA PRO A 77 -15.94 -4.25 -7.14
C PRO A 77 -15.73 -4.35 -5.63
N PHE A 78 -15.69 -3.23 -4.91
CA PHE A 78 -15.27 -3.18 -3.52
C PHE A 78 -16.42 -3.22 -2.52
N ASN A 79 -17.66 -3.07 -2.95
CA ASN A 79 -18.83 -3.18 -2.09
C ASN A 79 -19.59 -4.49 -2.32
N ILE A 80 -20.56 -4.79 -1.46
CA ILE A 80 -21.34 -6.06 -1.52
C ILE A 80 -22.54 -5.98 -2.48
N LYS A 81 -22.92 -4.77 -2.92
CA LYS A 81 -24.10 -4.58 -3.75
C LYS A 81 -23.74 -4.65 -5.22
N GLY A 82 -24.62 -5.27 -6.01
CA GLY A 82 -24.47 -5.40 -7.44
C GLY A 82 -23.54 -6.53 -7.85
N GLN A 83 -23.47 -6.73 -9.17
CA GLN A 83 -22.60 -7.69 -9.83
C GLN A 83 -21.50 -6.92 -10.57
N PRO A 84 -20.22 -6.97 -10.09
CA PRO A 84 -19.15 -6.26 -10.75
C PRO A 84 -18.88 -6.78 -12.16
N ALA A 85 -18.47 -5.89 -13.06
CA ALA A 85 -18.03 -6.30 -14.39
C ALA A 85 -16.79 -7.18 -14.31
N ALA A 86 -16.77 -8.27 -15.09
CA ALA A 86 -15.62 -9.16 -15.17
C ALA A 86 -14.37 -8.37 -15.62
N GLY A 87 -13.24 -8.60 -14.96
CA GLY A 87 -11.97 -7.92 -15.28
C GLY A 87 -11.83 -6.50 -14.72
N ILE A 88 -12.82 -5.96 -14.01
CA ILE A 88 -12.82 -4.57 -13.52
C ILE A 88 -11.64 -4.27 -12.58
N GLY A 89 -11.07 -5.27 -11.92
CA GLY A 89 -9.91 -5.12 -11.04
C GLY A 89 -8.68 -4.55 -11.75
N GLN A 90 -8.57 -4.68 -13.08
CA GLN A 90 -7.46 -4.13 -13.85
C GLN A 90 -7.40 -2.59 -13.91
N LEU A 91 -8.45 -1.92 -13.43
CA LEU A 91 -8.48 -0.47 -13.33
C LEU A 91 -7.77 0.06 -12.08
N PHE A 92 -7.49 -0.80 -11.09
CA PHE A 92 -7.03 -0.38 -9.77
C PHE A 92 -5.70 -1.01 -9.43
N GLU A 93 -4.81 -0.21 -8.86
CA GLU A 93 -3.53 -0.67 -8.34
C GLU A 93 -3.53 -0.71 -6.81
N THR A 94 -2.63 -1.52 -6.29
CA THR A 94 -2.41 -1.72 -4.86
C THR A 94 -1.10 -1.07 -4.41
N LEU A 95 -0.87 -0.97 -3.11
CA LEU A 95 0.39 -0.46 -2.58
C LEU A 95 1.57 -1.35 -3.00
N LEU A 96 1.40 -2.66 -2.91
CA LEU A 96 2.37 -3.69 -3.32
C LEU A 96 1.69 -4.68 -4.27
N ILE A 97 2.49 -5.44 -5.00
CA ILE A 97 2.02 -6.49 -5.92
C ILE A 97 2.74 -7.81 -5.67
N GLY A 98 1.99 -8.91 -5.68
CA GLY A 98 2.55 -10.26 -5.55
C GLY A 98 3.26 -10.74 -6.83
N SER A 99 4.18 -11.68 -6.66
CA SER A 99 4.78 -12.44 -7.75
C SER A 99 4.06 -13.77 -7.96
N ALA A 100 3.84 -14.17 -9.22
CA ALA A 100 3.16 -15.42 -9.53
C ALA A 100 3.99 -16.68 -9.24
N ASP A 101 5.31 -16.54 -9.13
CA ASP A 101 6.26 -17.64 -8.90
C ASP A 101 6.85 -17.64 -7.47
N GLU A 102 6.33 -16.78 -6.60
CA GLU A 102 6.77 -16.68 -5.22
C GLU A 102 5.58 -16.38 -4.30
N PRO A 103 5.01 -17.40 -3.64
CA PRO A 103 3.90 -17.19 -2.74
C PRO A 103 4.32 -16.38 -1.50
N PHE A 104 3.40 -15.60 -0.96
CA PHE A 104 3.58 -14.80 0.27
C PHE A 104 4.70 -13.76 0.20
N SER A 105 5.02 -13.28 -1.00
CA SER A 105 5.95 -12.17 -1.22
C SER A 105 5.32 -11.10 -2.08
N GLU A 106 5.62 -9.84 -1.78
CA GLU A 106 5.10 -8.68 -2.47
C GLU A 106 6.17 -7.64 -2.72
N TYR A 107 6.04 -6.95 -3.82
CA TYR A 107 7.00 -5.98 -4.36
C TYR A 107 6.35 -4.61 -4.52
N GLY A 108 7.15 -3.56 -4.41
CA GLY A 108 6.64 -2.19 -4.51
C GLY A 108 5.97 -1.90 -5.84
N LEU A 109 4.70 -1.42 -5.77
CA LEU A 109 3.91 -0.94 -6.90
C LEU A 109 3.61 0.54 -6.72
N ILE A 110 2.47 0.95 -6.14
CA ILE A 110 2.25 2.35 -5.75
C ILE A 110 3.28 2.78 -4.70
N ALA A 111 3.60 1.91 -3.73
CA ALA A 111 4.72 2.13 -2.84
C ALA A 111 6.05 1.87 -3.56
N GLU A 112 6.99 2.79 -3.42
CA GLU A 112 8.37 2.63 -3.88
C GLU A 112 9.17 1.76 -2.93
N SER A 113 8.93 1.94 -1.64
CA SER A 113 9.59 1.18 -0.58
C SER A 113 8.72 1.02 0.64
N VAL A 114 9.11 0.07 1.48
CA VAL A 114 8.42 -0.32 2.70
C VAL A 114 9.43 -0.32 3.86
N GLU A 115 9.03 0.20 5.00
CA GLU A 115 9.80 0.14 6.23
C GLU A 115 9.01 -0.67 7.28
N ILE A 116 9.64 -1.71 7.81
CA ILE A 116 9.02 -2.59 8.81
C ILE A 116 10.00 -2.74 9.98
N PRO A 117 9.62 -2.37 11.21
CA PRO A 117 10.44 -2.62 12.38
C PRO A 117 10.56 -4.13 12.63
N GLU A 118 11.58 -4.53 13.37
CA GLU A 118 11.90 -5.94 13.64
C GLU A 118 10.74 -6.68 14.34
N ASP A 119 10.02 -5.99 15.22
CA ASP A 119 8.84 -6.51 15.92
C ASP A 119 7.57 -6.59 15.07
N ARG A 120 7.63 -6.08 13.82
CA ARG A 120 6.50 -6.01 12.89
C ARG A 120 5.24 -5.31 13.46
N SER A 121 5.40 -4.45 14.44
CA SER A 121 4.29 -3.71 15.06
C SER A 121 3.66 -2.66 14.14
N SER A 122 4.32 -2.36 13.04
CA SER A 122 3.85 -1.38 12.04
C SER A 122 4.46 -1.63 10.67
N VAL A 123 3.91 -0.95 9.66
CA VAL A 123 4.50 -0.84 8.33
C VAL A 123 4.36 0.60 7.85
N THR A 124 5.41 1.13 7.25
CA THR A 124 5.38 2.45 6.60
C THR A 124 5.62 2.27 5.11
N PHE A 125 4.72 2.81 4.29
CA PHE A 125 4.83 2.83 2.84
C PHE A 125 5.28 4.21 2.37
N ASN A 126 6.32 4.24 1.54
CA ASN A 126 6.77 5.43 0.83
C ASN A 126 6.25 5.38 -0.60
N LEU A 127 5.35 6.29 -0.97
CA LEU A 127 4.66 6.27 -2.26
C LEU A 127 5.54 6.85 -3.37
N ARG A 128 5.44 6.25 -4.57
CA ARG A 128 6.16 6.72 -5.77
C ARG A 128 5.67 8.10 -6.18
N PRO A 129 6.58 9.06 -6.46
CA PRO A 129 6.19 10.39 -6.92
C PRO A 129 5.50 10.38 -8.29
N GLN A 130 5.77 9.38 -9.13
CA GLN A 130 5.14 9.21 -10.45
C GLN A 130 3.79 8.49 -10.44
N ALA A 131 3.37 7.90 -9.30
CA ALA A 131 2.09 7.20 -9.21
C ALA A 131 0.92 8.16 -9.42
N LYS A 132 0.02 7.83 -10.36
CA LYS A 132 -1.09 8.70 -10.78
C LYS A 132 -2.35 7.90 -11.05
N PHE A 133 -3.46 8.57 -10.84
CA PHE A 133 -4.75 8.10 -11.33
C PHE A 133 -4.93 8.37 -12.84
N HIS A 134 -5.95 7.76 -13.42
CA HIS A 134 -6.31 7.91 -14.83
C HIS A 134 -6.63 9.34 -15.25
N ASP A 135 -7.09 10.19 -14.33
CA ASP A 135 -7.35 11.61 -14.58
C ASP A 135 -6.08 12.50 -14.50
N GLY A 136 -4.91 11.86 -14.27
CA GLY A 136 -3.62 12.54 -14.16
C GLY A 136 -3.30 13.09 -12.76
N THR A 137 -4.22 13.01 -11.81
CA THR A 137 -3.96 13.43 -10.42
C THR A 137 -2.96 12.47 -9.76
N SER A 138 -2.06 13.02 -8.95
CA SER A 138 -1.08 12.21 -8.20
C SER A 138 -1.75 11.42 -7.10
N ILE A 139 -1.26 10.20 -6.86
CA ILE A 139 -1.64 9.40 -5.71
C ILE A 139 -0.88 9.91 -4.49
N THR A 140 -1.60 10.17 -3.41
CA THR A 140 -1.07 10.74 -2.18
C THR A 140 -1.39 9.87 -0.96
N ALA A 141 -0.82 10.25 0.17
CA ALA A 141 -1.12 9.62 1.45
C ALA A 141 -2.60 9.79 1.85
N ASP A 142 -3.26 10.88 1.44
CA ASP A 142 -4.68 11.10 1.71
C ASP A 142 -5.55 10.06 1.00
N ASP A 143 -5.22 9.71 -0.24
CA ASP A 143 -5.91 8.64 -0.98
C ASP A 143 -5.76 7.28 -0.30
N VAL A 144 -4.59 6.99 0.28
CA VAL A 144 -4.35 5.74 1.03
C VAL A 144 -5.16 5.70 2.32
N LEU A 145 -5.19 6.78 3.10
CA LEU A 145 -6.01 6.90 4.31
C LEU A 145 -7.50 6.75 3.97
N PHE A 146 -7.95 7.47 2.95
CA PHE A 146 -9.32 7.39 2.46
C PHE A 146 -9.68 5.95 2.04
N SER A 147 -8.80 5.29 1.27
CA SER A 147 -9.02 3.92 0.80
C SER A 147 -9.19 2.95 1.96
N PHE A 148 -8.30 3.02 2.95
CA PHE A 148 -8.39 2.19 4.14
C PHE A 148 -9.72 2.38 4.87
N GLU A 149 -10.10 3.63 5.11
CA GLU A 149 -11.32 3.95 5.87
C GLU A 149 -12.58 3.51 5.12
N ILE A 150 -12.67 3.82 3.81
CA ILE A 150 -13.87 3.49 3.03
C ILE A 150 -14.02 1.98 2.81
N LEU A 151 -12.92 1.27 2.56
CA LEU A 151 -12.94 -0.18 2.42
C LEU A 151 -13.33 -0.87 3.73
N LYS A 152 -12.74 -0.44 4.85
CA LYS A 152 -13.05 -1.00 6.19
C LYS A 152 -14.49 -0.75 6.61
N THR A 153 -15.06 0.41 6.27
CA THR A 153 -16.40 0.83 6.75
C THR A 153 -17.52 0.49 5.77
N LYS A 154 -17.30 0.66 4.47
CA LYS A 154 -18.32 0.51 3.42
C LYS A 154 -18.00 -0.59 2.40
N GLY A 155 -16.80 -1.15 2.42
CA GLY A 155 -16.39 -2.25 1.57
C GLY A 155 -17.06 -3.57 1.93
N THR A 156 -16.74 -4.62 1.16
CA THR A 156 -17.20 -5.98 1.49
C THR A 156 -16.76 -6.38 2.90
N PRO A 157 -17.48 -7.28 3.59
CA PRO A 157 -17.12 -7.74 4.94
C PRO A 157 -15.68 -8.26 5.07
N LEU A 158 -15.09 -8.74 3.96
CA LEU A 158 -13.72 -9.23 3.89
C LEU A 158 -12.70 -8.15 4.29
N TYR A 159 -12.89 -6.91 3.84
CA TYR A 159 -11.99 -5.80 4.22
C TYR A 159 -12.04 -5.50 5.71
N ARG A 160 -13.24 -5.52 6.31
CA ARG A 160 -13.39 -5.34 7.75
C ARG A 160 -12.67 -6.43 8.54
N PHE A 161 -12.74 -7.66 8.07
CA PHE A 161 -12.05 -8.80 8.68
C PHE A 161 -10.53 -8.66 8.54
N TYR A 162 -10.02 -8.42 7.35
CA TYR A 162 -8.59 -8.29 7.09
C TYR A 162 -7.93 -7.12 7.81
N TYR A 163 -8.64 -6.00 7.93
CA TYR A 163 -8.12 -4.80 8.57
C TYR A 163 -8.49 -4.68 10.07
N ALA A 164 -9.05 -5.74 10.67
CA ALA A 164 -9.50 -5.71 12.06
C ALA A 164 -8.36 -5.36 13.05
N ASN A 165 -7.16 -5.89 12.79
CA ASN A 165 -5.99 -5.70 13.63
C ASN A 165 -5.14 -4.46 13.25
N VAL A 166 -5.59 -3.63 12.33
CA VAL A 166 -5.00 -2.31 12.09
C VAL A 166 -5.56 -1.35 13.13
N ALA A 167 -4.71 -0.96 14.07
CA ALA A 167 -5.09 -0.08 15.19
C ALA A 167 -5.13 1.39 14.76
N LYS A 168 -4.22 1.81 13.87
CA LYS A 168 -4.10 3.20 13.43
C LYS A 168 -3.49 3.29 12.05
N VAL A 169 -3.93 4.28 11.27
CA VAL A 169 -3.30 4.67 10.00
C VAL A 169 -2.98 6.15 10.08
N GLU A 170 -1.76 6.54 9.73
CA GLU A 170 -1.25 7.91 9.90
C GLU A 170 -0.55 8.38 8.64
N LYS A 171 -0.89 9.60 8.24
CA LYS A 171 -0.13 10.35 7.24
C LYS A 171 1.12 10.93 7.91
N LEU A 172 2.30 10.50 7.51
CA LEU A 172 3.58 11.06 7.99
C LEU A 172 4.12 12.15 7.07
N GLY A 173 3.67 12.17 5.83
CA GLY A 173 4.02 13.15 4.81
C GLY A 173 3.08 13.02 3.61
N GLU A 174 3.27 13.85 2.58
CA GLU A 174 2.43 13.81 1.38
C GLU A 174 2.43 12.43 0.69
N ARG A 175 3.56 11.71 0.78
CA ARG A 175 3.79 10.39 0.16
C ARG A 175 4.25 9.33 1.16
N GLN A 176 3.93 9.50 2.44
CA GLN A 176 4.33 8.53 3.45
C GLN A 176 3.17 8.23 4.39
N VAL A 177 2.83 6.94 4.51
CA VAL A 177 1.73 6.43 5.32
C VAL A 177 2.22 5.31 6.21
N LYS A 178 1.86 5.39 7.49
CA LYS A 178 2.16 4.36 8.49
C LYS A 178 0.89 3.67 8.95
N PHE A 179 0.92 2.35 8.93
CA PHE A 179 -0.08 1.47 9.55
C PHE A 179 0.52 0.90 10.83
N THR A 180 -0.13 1.14 11.95
CA THR A 180 0.21 0.56 13.26
C THR A 180 -0.76 -0.56 13.57
N PHE A 181 -0.23 -1.70 14.01
CA PHE A 181 -1.02 -2.89 14.29
C PHE A 181 -1.33 -3.02 15.77
N ALA A 182 -2.48 -3.60 16.08
CA ALA A 182 -2.81 -4.02 17.44
C ALA A 182 -1.85 -5.14 17.88
N PRO A 183 -1.52 -5.24 19.16
CA PRO A 183 -0.71 -6.34 19.68
C PRO A 183 -1.32 -7.69 19.29
N GLY A 184 -0.49 -8.60 18.74
CA GLY A 184 -0.92 -9.93 18.28
C GLY A 184 0.15 -10.61 17.46
N GLU A 185 -0.12 -11.87 17.07
CA GLU A 185 0.84 -12.71 16.34
C GLU A 185 0.64 -12.71 14.82
N ASN A 186 -0.25 -11.86 14.28
CA ASN A 186 -0.52 -11.84 12.84
C ASN A 186 0.61 -11.17 12.06
N ARG A 187 1.56 -11.97 11.62
CA ARG A 187 2.73 -11.53 10.83
C ARG A 187 2.41 -11.19 9.37
N GLU A 188 1.20 -11.52 8.90
CA GLU A 188 0.76 -11.26 7.52
C GLU A 188 0.24 -9.82 7.32
N LEU A 189 -0.03 -9.08 8.40
CA LEU A 189 -0.63 -7.75 8.31
C LEU A 189 0.10 -6.79 7.35
N PRO A 190 1.44 -6.73 7.30
CA PRO A 190 2.13 -5.89 6.31
C PRO A 190 1.81 -6.26 4.86
N LEU A 191 1.68 -7.57 4.54
CA LEU A 191 1.27 -8.04 3.22
C LEU A 191 -0.22 -7.72 2.96
N ILE A 192 -1.08 -8.00 3.94
CA ILE A 192 -2.53 -7.74 3.83
C ILE A 192 -2.81 -6.26 3.51
N VAL A 193 -2.16 -5.32 4.19
CA VAL A 193 -2.32 -3.90 3.88
C VAL A 193 -1.58 -3.50 2.60
N GLY A 194 -0.51 -4.21 2.23
CA GLY A 194 0.19 -4.04 0.95
C GLY A 194 -0.72 -4.31 -0.26
N GLN A 195 -1.62 -5.28 -0.16
CA GLN A 195 -2.61 -5.65 -1.19
C GLN A 195 -3.82 -4.69 -1.24
N MET A 196 -3.83 -3.67 -0.42
CA MET A 196 -4.95 -2.72 -0.41
C MET A 196 -5.01 -1.92 -1.72
N PRO A 197 -6.15 -1.93 -2.45
CA PRO A 197 -6.33 -1.05 -3.60
C PRO A 197 -6.39 0.42 -3.15
N VAL A 198 -5.70 1.28 -3.89
CA VAL A 198 -5.71 2.72 -3.61
C VAL A 198 -6.73 3.41 -4.51
N LEU A 199 -7.69 4.05 -3.89
CA LEU A 199 -8.85 4.69 -4.52
C LEU A 199 -8.70 6.22 -4.48
N SER A 200 -9.15 6.90 -5.52
CA SER A 200 -9.13 8.37 -5.56
C SER A 200 -10.13 8.96 -4.56
N GLU A 201 -9.64 9.61 -3.51
CA GLU A 201 -10.48 10.34 -2.57
C GLU A 201 -11.31 11.40 -3.30
N LYS A 202 -10.70 12.15 -4.21
CA LYS A 202 -11.35 13.17 -5.02
C LYS A 202 -12.55 12.64 -5.80
N TYR A 203 -12.43 11.45 -6.40
CA TYR A 203 -13.52 10.84 -7.15
C TYR A 203 -14.67 10.38 -6.23
N TRP A 204 -14.33 9.72 -5.11
CA TRP A 204 -15.32 9.08 -4.25
C TRP A 204 -15.96 10.00 -3.19
N ARG A 205 -15.36 11.16 -2.91
CA ARG A 205 -15.81 12.08 -1.86
C ARG A 205 -17.29 12.45 -1.95
N ASP A 206 -17.76 12.72 -3.16
CA ASP A 206 -19.11 13.18 -3.43
C ASP A 206 -20.02 12.08 -4.00
N ARG A 207 -19.63 10.81 -3.88
CA ARG A 207 -20.35 9.65 -4.39
C ARG A 207 -20.71 8.66 -3.30
N ASP A 208 -21.87 8.01 -3.45
CA ASP A 208 -22.22 6.90 -2.55
C ASP A 208 -21.45 5.64 -2.93
N PHE A 209 -20.41 5.33 -2.15
CA PHE A 209 -19.58 4.15 -2.34
C PHE A 209 -20.36 2.83 -2.28
N ALA A 210 -21.48 2.80 -1.55
CA ALA A 210 -22.29 1.62 -1.39
C ALA A 210 -23.36 1.44 -2.50
N ALA A 211 -23.49 2.40 -3.39
CA ALA A 211 -24.42 2.29 -4.52
C ALA A 211 -23.87 1.41 -5.66
N THR A 212 -24.77 0.72 -6.35
CA THR A 212 -24.46 0.13 -7.67
C THR A 212 -24.40 1.26 -8.70
N THR A 213 -23.36 1.26 -9.52
CA THR A 213 -23.19 2.30 -10.55
C THR A 213 -22.39 1.78 -11.75
N LEU A 214 -22.80 2.21 -12.92
CA LEU A 214 -22.07 2.04 -14.18
C LEU A 214 -21.35 3.34 -14.59
N GLU A 215 -21.20 4.30 -13.67
CA GLU A 215 -20.28 5.41 -13.85
C GLU A 215 -18.85 4.89 -13.85
N VAL A 216 -18.08 5.23 -14.88
CA VAL A 216 -16.69 4.75 -15.01
C VAL A 216 -15.83 5.33 -13.90
N PRO A 217 -15.24 4.50 -13.04
CA PRO A 217 -14.44 4.99 -11.93
C PRO A 217 -13.09 5.52 -12.39
N VAL A 218 -12.54 6.46 -11.62
CA VAL A 218 -11.16 6.88 -11.77
C VAL A 218 -10.26 5.86 -11.08
N GLY A 219 -9.56 5.07 -11.89
CA GLY A 219 -8.59 4.07 -11.43
C GLY A 219 -7.15 4.56 -11.60
N SER A 220 -6.20 3.66 -11.36
CA SER A 220 -4.75 3.91 -11.48
C SER A 220 -4.03 2.80 -12.24
N GLY A 221 -4.79 1.79 -12.70
CA GLY A 221 -4.28 0.57 -13.29
C GLY A 221 -3.92 0.67 -14.78
N PRO A 222 -3.43 -0.44 -15.35
CA PRO A 222 -2.94 -0.47 -16.73
C PRO A 222 -4.04 -0.44 -17.79
N TYR A 223 -5.29 -0.62 -17.41
CA TYR A 223 -6.42 -0.60 -18.33
C TYR A 223 -7.48 0.40 -17.91
N ARG A 224 -8.24 0.89 -18.92
CA ARG A 224 -9.42 1.75 -18.77
C ARG A 224 -10.62 1.10 -19.44
N ILE A 225 -11.84 1.42 -19.02
CA ILE A 225 -13.04 1.04 -19.76
C ILE A 225 -13.11 1.91 -21.03
N GLU A 226 -13.08 1.27 -22.21
CA GLU A 226 -13.28 1.93 -23.50
C GLU A 226 -14.77 2.11 -23.79
N ARG A 227 -15.54 1.02 -23.71
CA ARG A 227 -16.98 0.95 -23.96
C ARG A 227 -17.61 -0.28 -23.33
N PHE A 228 -18.88 -0.23 -23.11
CA PHE A 228 -19.63 -1.33 -22.53
C PHE A 228 -21.10 -1.31 -22.92
N GLU A 229 -21.76 -2.46 -22.80
CA GLU A 229 -23.19 -2.62 -22.84
C GLU A 229 -23.58 -3.65 -21.77
N PRO A 230 -24.34 -3.25 -20.72
CA PRO A 230 -24.74 -4.14 -19.64
C PRO A 230 -25.41 -5.41 -20.15
N GLY A 231 -25.04 -6.56 -19.61
CA GLY A 231 -25.58 -7.86 -20.03
C GLY A 231 -24.99 -8.41 -21.33
N ARG A 232 -24.15 -7.68 -22.05
CA ARG A 232 -23.60 -8.12 -23.32
C ARG A 232 -22.08 -8.13 -23.38
N PHE A 233 -21.41 -7.00 -23.09
CA PHE A 233 -19.95 -6.91 -23.13
C PHE A 233 -19.42 -5.72 -22.34
N ILE A 234 -18.14 -5.80 -22.00
CA ILE A 234 -17.30 -4.69 -21.59
C ILE A 234 -15.96 -4.80 -22.34
N VAL A 235 -15.42 -3.68 -22.79
CA VAL A 235 -14.12 -3.58 -23.46
C VAL A 235 -13.20 -2.72 -22.61
N TYR A 236 -12.07 -3.28 -22.28
CA TYR A 236 -10.98 -2.57 -21.65
C TYR A 236 -9.92 -2.20 -22.68
N GLN A 237 -9.43 -0.98 -22.63
CA GLN A 237 -8.33 -0.49 -23.44
C GLN A 237 -7.11 -0.31 -22.57
N ARG A 238 -5.97 -0.86 -23.00
CA ARG A 238 -4.69 -0.61 -22.33
C ARG A 238 -4.37 0.90 -22.35
N ASP A 239 -3.98 1.44 -21.21
CA ASP A 239 -3.55 2.83 -21.09
C ASP A 239 -2.07 2.96 -21.51
N GLU A 240 -1.82 3.56 -22.66
CA GLU A 240 -0.45 3.81 -23.14
C GLU A 240 0.34 4.75 -22.24
N ASN A 241 -0.36 5.59 -21.47
CA ASN A 241 0.21 6.54 -20.52
C ASN A 241 0.23 6.00 -19.08
N TYR A 242 0.00 4.69 -18.91
CA TYR A 242 0.03 4.09 -17.60
C TYR A 242 1.35 4.40 -16.87
N TRP A 243 1.26 5.02 -15.71
CA TRP A 243 2.39 5.53 -14.94
C TRP A 243 3.39 4.44 -14.52
N GLY A 244 2.90 3.23 -14.30
CA GLY A 244 3.69 2.11 -13.81
C GLY A 244 4.25 1.18 -14.90
N LYS A 245 4.10 1.52 -16.19
CA LYS A 245 4.43 0.62 -17.31
C LYS A 245 5.88 0.13 -17.35
N ASP A 246 6.81 0.97 -16.90
CA ASP A 246 8.26 0.70 -16.93
C ASP A 246 8.81 0.13 -15.61
N LEU A 247 7.94 -0.04 -14.59
CA LEU A 247 8.36 -0.64 -13.33
C LEU A 247 8.76 -2.10 -13.53
N PRO A 248 9.79 -2.58 -12.81
CA PRO A 248 10.24 -4.00 -12.90
C PRO A 248 9.10 -5.00 -12.72
N VAL A 249 8.18 -4.73 -11.80
CA VAL A 249 7.01 -5.57 -11.52
C VAL A 249 6.01 -5.64 -12.69
N ASN A 250 6.06 -4.70 -13.63
CA ASN A 250 5.12 -4.58 -14.74
C ASN A 250 5.76 -4.83 -16.11
N ARG A 251 7.09 -4.82 -16.19
CA ARG A 251 7.80 -5.08 -17.45
C ARG A 251 7.45 -6.45 -17.99
N GLY A 252 7.09 -6.55 -19.27
CA GLY A 252 6.65 -7.80 -19.92
C GLY A 252 5.20 -8.21 -19.64
N ARG A 253 4.44 -7.40 -18.91
CA ARG A 253 3.01 -7.60 -18.60
C ARG A 253 2.11 -6.62 -19.39
N TYR A 254 0.80 -6.83 -19.34
CA TYR A 254 -0.21 -5.96 -19.99
C TYR A 254 0.07 -5.77 -21.47
N ASN A 255 0.21 -6.89 -22.20
CA ASN A 255 0.66 -6.89 -23.59
C ASN A 255 -0.50 -6.71 -24.59
N ILE A 256 -1.72 -6.98 -24.20
CA ILE A 256 -2.92 -6.91 -25.06
C ILE A 256 -3.51 -5.52 -25.01
N ASP A 257 -3.90 -4.96 -26.16
CA ASP A 257 -4.49 -3.61 -26.21
C ASP A 257 -5.96 -3.59 -25.79
N ARG A 258 -6.73 -4.64 -26.15
CA ARG A 258 -8.17 -4.73 -25.82
C ARG A 258 -8.56 -6.10 -25.29
#